data_0c474e8480d320bf0726483c06809de2
#
_entry.id   0c474e8480d320bf0726483c06809de2
#
_cell.length_a   1.000
_cell.length_b   1.000
_cell.length_c   1.000
_cell.angle_alpha   90.00
_cell.angle_beta   90.00
_cell.angle_gamma   90.00
#
_symmetry.space_group_name_H-M   'P 1'
#
loop_
_entity.id
_entity.type
_entity.pdbx_description
1 polymer ?
#
loop_
_entity_poly.entity_id
_entity_poly.type
_entity_poly.pdbx_seq_one_letter_code
_entity_poly.pdbx_strand_id
1 'polypeptide(L)'
;MEQKNNFCFVCYSKFYYLCIMITDLEHIGNIPVSTATLASLFPKLEAGNQKVRQLEAAGKIIRLKKGLYVLDPKVSHVALSTELIANQLYTPSYVSMQTALRYYGLIPEAVYTTQSMTLKHTRRFDTPVGRFEYQRVAREAFPIGITS
;
A
#
# COMPACT_ATOMS: atom_id res chain seq x y z
N MET A 1 -20.62 -37.82 36.59
CA MET A 1 -19.62 -37.83 35.48
C MET A 1 -19.69 -36.51 34.74
N GLU A 2 -18.95 -35.51 35.20
CA GLU A 2 -18.87 -34.19 34.57
C GLU A 2 -17.72 -34.21 33.57
N GLN A 3 -18.05 -34.21 32.32
CA GLN A 3 -17.07 -33.91 31.27
C GLN A 3 -16.81 -32.39 31.29
N LYS A 4 -15.67 -32.00 31.85
CA LYS A 4 -15.11 -30.65 31.74
C LYS A 4 -14.77 -30.36 30.29
N ASN A 5 -15.63 -29.60 29.62
CA ASN A 5 -15.29 -28.94 28.35
C ASN A 5 -14.22 -27.88 28.61
N ASN A 6 -12.96 -28.27 28.60
CA ASN A 6 -11.82 -27.36 28.43
C ASN A 6 -11.78 -26.91 26.97
N PHE A 7 -12.81 -26.21 26.54
CA PHE A 7 -12.76 -25.49 25.27
C PHE A 7 -11.91 -24.23 25.46
N CYS A 8 -10.79 -24.27 24.82
CA CYS A 8 -9.60 -23.44 25.00
C CYS A 8 -9.93 -21.94 24.99
N PHE A 9 -9.96 -21.30 26.14
CA PHE A 9 -10.08 -19.86 26.34
C PHE A 9 -8.98 -19.07 25.58
N VAL A 10 -7.85 -19.70 25.32
CA VAL A 10 -6.72 -19.19 24.53
C VAL A 10 -7.08 -19.08 23.04
N CYS A 11 -7.90 -20.00 22.51
CA CYS A 11 -8.35 -19.95 21.13
C CYS A 11 -9.34 -18.80 20.88
N TYR A 12 -10.22 -18.54 21.84
CA TYR A 12 -11.21 -17.45 21.75
C TYR A 12 -10.56 -16.07 21.81
N SER A 13 -9.59 -15.91 22.70
CA SER A 13 -8.79 -14.67 22.81
C SER A 13 -8.00 -14.40 21.53
N LYS A 14 -7.40 -15.43 20.95
CA LYS A 14 -6.61 -15.30 19.71
C LYS A 14 -7.47 -14.96 18.48
N PHE A 15 -8.68 -15.52 18.44
CA PHE A 15 -9.66 -15.25 17.37
C PHE A 15 -10.28 -13.85 17.50
N TYR A 16 -10.54 -13.40 18.73
CA TYR A 16 -11.06 -12.07 19.02
C TYR A 16 -10.03 -10.97 18.72
N TYR A 17 -8.76 -11.20 19.08
CA TYR A 17 -7.66 -10.32 18.69
C TYR A 17 -7.44 -10.27 17.16
N LEU A 18 -7.62 -11.38 16.48
CA LEU A 18 -7.48 -11.45 15.02
C LEU A 18 -8.61 -10.68 14.33
N CYS A 19 -9.82 -10.73 14.86
CA CYS A 19 -10.99 -10.03 14.33
C CYS A 19 -10.89 -8.51 14.51
N ILE A 20 -10.50 -8.03 15.69
CA ILE A 20 -10.26 -6.61 15.97
C ILE A 20 -9.11 -6.07 15.11
N MET A 21 -8.06 -6.86 14.90
CA MET A 21 -6.92 -6.48 14.06
C MET A 21 -7.26 -6.36 12.57
N ILE A 22 -8.24 -7.10 12.08
CA ILE A 22 -8.69 -7.02 10.69
C ILE A 22 -9.46 -5.73 10.47
N THR A 23 -10.34 -5.35 11.39
CA THR A 23 -11.11 -4.11 11.31
C THR A 23 -10.22 -2.86 11.32
N ASP A 24 -9.16 -2.84 12.12
CA ASP A 24 -8.20 -1.72 12.14
C ASP A 24 -7.41 -1.60 10.83
N LEU A 25 -7.10 -2.74 10.19
CA LEU A 25 -6.43 -2.75 8.89
C LEU A 25 -7.36 -2.31 7.75
N GLU A 26 -8.62 -2.70 7.78
CA GLU A 26 -9.61 -2.32 6.76
C GLU A 26 -9.78 -0.81 6.64
N HIS A 27 -9.64 -0.06 7.73
CA HIS A 27 -9.71 1.41 7.74
C HIS A 27 -8.56 2.09 6.99
N ILE A 28 -7.44 1.42 6.76
CA ILE A 28 -6.32 1.96 5.98
C ILE A 28 -6.70 2.04 4.48
N GLY A 29 -7.60 1.17 4.03
CA GLY A 29 -8.03 1.12 2.63
C GLY A 29 -6.89 0.80 1.67
N ASN A 30 -6.80 1.57 0.58
CA ASN A 30 -5.82 1.37 -0.49
C ASN A 30 -4.61 2.32 -0.40
N ILE A 31 -4.44 3.02 0.72
CA ILE A 31 -3.34 3.98 0.91
C ILE A 31 -2.06 3.24 1.27
N PRO A 32 -0.93 3.49 0.56
CA PRO A 32 0.35 2.94 0.95
C PRO A 32 0.81 3.45 2.32
N VAL A 33 1.25 2.53 3.17
CA VAL A 33 1.64 2.82 4.55
C VAL A 33 3.07 2.40 4.83
N SER A 34 3.74 3.15 5.72
CA SER A 34 5.10 2.84 6.13
C SER A 34 5.14 1.69 7.15
N THR A 35 6.30 1.03 7.27
CA THR A 35 6.51 0.02 8.34
C THR A 35 6.24 0.61 9.72
N ALA A 36 6.64 1.87 9.97
CA ALA A 36 6.43 2.52 11.24
C ALA A 36 4.93 2.72 11.55
N THR A 37 4.17 3.17 10.55
CA THR A 37 2.71 3.33 10.66
C THR A 37 2.03 1.98 10.90
N LEU A 38 2.42 0.93 10.19
CA LEU A 38 1.90 -0.42 10.43
C LEU A 38 2.26 -0.93 11.82
N ALA A 39 3.48 -0.69 12.28
CA ALA A 39 3.92 -1.11 13.61
C ALA A 39 3.18 -0.36 14.72
N SER A 40 2.84 0.92 14.53
CA SER A 40 2.10 1.71 15.52
C SER A 40 0.65 1.27 15.72
N LEU A 41 0.08 0.54 14.77
CA LEU A 41 -1.25 -0.08 14.93
C LEU A 41 -1.22 -1.25 15.94
N PHE A 42 -0.05 -1.73 16.29
CA PHE A 42 0.15 -2.86 17.20
C PHE A 42 0.97 -2.48 18.45
N PRO A 43 0.53 -1.49 19.26
CA PRO A 43 1.32 -0.94 20.37
C PRO A 43 1.59 -1.95 21.49
N LYS A 44 0.80 -3.02 21.58
CA LYS A 44 0.92 -4.07 22.60
C LYS A 44 1.96 -5.15 22.27
N LEU A 45 2.58 -5.08 21.08
CA LEU A 45 3.56 -6.05 20.64
C LEU A 45 4.95 -5.41 20.63
N GLU A 46 5.83 -5.87 21.53
CA GLU A 46 7.25 -5.48 21.59
C GLU A 46 8.00 -5.73 20.24
N ALA A 47 7.41 -6.50 19.36
CA ALA A 47 7.93 -6.87 18.05
C ALA A 47 7.03 -6.42 16.88
N GLY A 48 6.63 -5.14 16.81
CA GLY A 48 5.81 -4.60 15.73
C GLY A 48 6.33 -4.94 14.32
N ASN A 49 7.65 -4.92 14.14
CA ASN A 49 8.29 -5.32 12.88
C ASN A 49 8.12 -6.82 12.54
N GLN A 50 8.07 -7.68 13.57
CA GLN A 50 7.80 -9.11 13.36
C GLN A 50 6.35 -9.33 12.91
N LYS A 51 5.42 -8.54 13.44
CA LYS A 51 4.02 -8.58 13.01
C LYS A 51 3.85 -8.17 11.55
N VAL A 52 4.54 -7.13 11.11
CA VAL A 52 4.54 -6.72 9.69
C VAL A 52 5.02 -7.86 8.79
N ARG A 53 6.10 -8.57 9.16
CA ARG A 53 6.57 -9.74 8.41
C ARG A 53 5.55 -10.88 8.39
N GLN A 54 4.84 -11.11 9.49
CA GLN A 54 3.77 -12.11 9.55
C GLN A 54 2.61 -11.76 8.63
N LEU A 55 2.21 -10.47 8.57
CA LEU A 55 1.15 -10.00 7.68
C LEU A 55 1.57 -10.13 6.21
N GLU A 56 2.82 -9.83 5.89
CA GLU A 56 3.40 -10.02 4.55
C GLU A 56 3.40 -11.50 4.17
N ALA A 57 3.89 -12.38 5.05
CA ALA A 57 3.89 -13.83 4.83
C ALA A 57 2.48 -14.44 4.72
N ALA A 58 1.50 -13.87 5.42
CA ALA A 58 0.10 -14.26 5.34
C ALA A 58 -0.62 -13.69 4.10
N GLY A 59 0.06 -12.90 3.25
CA GLY A 59 -0.52 -12.28 2.06
C GLY A 59 -1.57 -11.21 2.35
N LYS A 60 -1.58 -10.64 3.56
CA LYS A 60 -2.53 -9.57 3.93
C LYS A 60 -2.06 -8.19 3.49
N ILE A 61 -0.76 -8.02 3.36
CA ILE A 61 -0.12 -6.80 2.87
C ILE A 61 0.84 -7.14 1.74
N ILE A 62 0.92 -6.24 0.78
CA ILE A 62 1.80 -6.34 -0.38
C ILE A 62 2.94 -5.35 -0.20
N ARG A 63 4.17 -5.81 -0.32
CA ARG A 63 5.35 -4.96 -0.24
C ARG A 63 5.58 -4.25 -1.57
N LEU A 64 5.60 -2.92 -1.54
CA LEU A 64 5.89 -2.09 -2.72
C LEU A 64 7.39 -1.82 -2.85
N LYS A 65 8.03 -1.46 -1.74
CA LYS A 65 9.48 -1.31 -1.58
C LYS A 65 9.87 -1.54 -0.12
N LYS A 66 11.16 -1.48 0.19
CA LYS A 66 11.64 -1.56 1.58
C LYS A 66 11.00 -0.46 2.42
N GLY A 67 10.20 -0.87 3.41
CA GLY A 67 9.54 0.03 4.34
C GLY A 67 8.22 0.64 3.88
N LEU A 68 7.67 0.23 2.73
CA LEU A 68 6.38 0.70 2.22
C LEU A 68 5.53 -0.49 1.77
N TYR A 69 4.31 -0.54 2.26
CA TYR A 69 3.35 -1.62 2.05
C TYR A 69 1.98 -1.06 1.67
N VAL A 70 1.17 -1.89 1.03
CA VAL A 70 -0.26 -1.62 0.79
C VAL A 70 -1.05 -2.86 1.20
N LEU A 71 -2.29 -2.70 1.63
CA LEU A 71 -3.15 -3.82 1.94
C LEU A 71 -3.52 -4.58 0.66
N ASP A 72 -3.63 -5.90 0.77
CA ASP A 72 -4.19 -6.70 -0.31
C ASP A 72 -5.67 -6.34 -0.52
N PRO A 73 -6.14 -6.15 -1.76
CA PRO A 73 -7.55 -5.87 -2.06
C PRO A 73 -8.53 -6.87 -1.47
N LYS A 74 -8.10 -8.11 -1.25
CA LYS A 74 -8.91 -9.14 -0.60
C LYS A 74 -9.18 -8.87 0.88
N VAL A 75 -8.34 -8.04 1.52
CA VAL A 75 -8.47 -7.65 2.93
C VAL A 75 -9.14 -6.30 3.07
N SER A 76 -8.74 -5.34 2.24
CA SER A 76 -9.28 -3.97 2.28
C SER A 76 -10.63 -3.82 1.59
N HIS A 77 -11.04 -4.80 0.75
CA HIS A 77 -12.22 -4.74 -0.12
C HIS A 77 -12.25 -3.51 -1.04
N VAL A 78 -11.13 -2.82 -1.18
CA VAL A 78 -10.96 -1.62 -2.01
C VAL A 78 -9.94 -1.89 -3.11
N ALA A 79 -10.28 -1.51 -4.35
CA ALA A 79 -9.36 -1.63 -5.47
C ALA A 79 -8.12 -0.74 -5.24
N LEU A 80 -6.95 -1.25 -5.62
CA LEU A 80 -5.70 -0.49 -5.52
C LEU A 80 -5.69 0.63 -6.56
N SER A 81 -5.39 1.86 -6.11
CA SER A 81 -5.10 2.96 -7.02
C SER A 81 -3.60 3.01 -7.31
N THR A 82 -3.25 2.75 -8.55
CA THR A 82 -1.86 2.84 -9.03
C THR A 82 -1.33 4.26 -8.96
N GLU A 83 -2.19 5.26 -9.08
CA GLU A 83 -1.87 6.68 -8.99
C GLU A 83 -1.47 7.08 -7.57
N LEU A 84 -2.25 6.66 -6.56
CA LEU A 84 -1.91 6.89 -5.14
C LEU A 84 -0.61 6.19 -4.78
N ILE A 85 -0.44 4.95 -5.25
CA ILE A 85 0.80 4.18 -5.01
C ILE A 85 1.99 4.90 -5.66
N ALA A 86 1.84 5.39 -6.90
CA ALA A 86 2.91 6.11 -7.60
C ALA A 86 3.37 7.34 -6.80
N ASN A 87 2.43 8.15 -6.31
CA ASN A 87 2.74 9.36 -5.55
C ASN A 87 3.46 9.08 -4.23
N GLN A 88 3.17 7.95 -3.57
CA GLN A 88 3.80 7.57 -2.31
C GLN A 88 5.11 6.79 -2.50
N LEU A 89 5.25 6.08 -3.62
CA LEU A 89 6.40 5.23 -3.88
C LEU A 89 7.69 6.05 -4.05
N TYR A 90 7.64 7.23 -4.67
CA TYR A 90 8.82 8.05 -4.93
C TYR A 90 8.53 9.55 -4.84
N THR A 91 8.31 10.05 -3.65
CA THR A 91 7.97 11.47 -3.35
C THR A 91 9.21 12.37 -3.40
N PRO A 92 9.14 13.62 -3.92
CA PRO A 92 7.98 14.22 -4.57
C PRO A 92 7.83 13.77 -6.03
N SER A 93 6.62 13.42 -6.41
CA SER A 93 6.25 13.07 -7.78
C SER A 93 4.76 13.26 -7.99
N TYR A 94 4.35 13.36 -9.24
CA TYR A 94 2.95 13.34 -9.65
C TYR A 94 2.78 12.52 -10.92
N VAL A 95 1.61 11.91 -11.07
CA VAL A 95 1.24 11.12 -12.24
C VAL A 95 1.14 12.03 -13.45
N SER A 96 1.73 11.63 -14.57
CA SER A 96 1.84 12.44 -15.78
C SER A 96 1.93 11.59 -17.05
N MET A 97 2.25 12.21 -18.16
CA MET A 97 2.45 11.57 -19.46
C MET A 97 1.25 10.72 -19.90
N GLN A 98 1.50 9.56 -20.48
CA GLN A 98 0.46 8.67 -21.00
C GLN A 98 -0.54 8.25 -19.92
N THR A 99 -0.11 8.08 -18.66
CA THR A 99 -1.01 7.74 -17.55
C THR A 99 -2.01 8.85 -17.31
N ALA A 100 -1.58 10.10 -17.28
CA ALA A 100 -2.48 11.25 -17.14
C ALA A 100 -3.39 11.42 -18.37
N LEU A 101 -2.84 11.30 -19.58
CA LEU A 101 -3.64 11.38 -20.81
C LEU A 101 -4.74 10.33 -20.85
N ARG A 102 -4.45 9.10 -20.44
CA ARG A 102 -5.45 8.03 -20.31
C ARG A 102 -6.49 8.35 -19.24
N TYR A 103 -6.06 8.84 -18.08
CA TYR A 103 -6.98 9.21 -16.99
C TYR A 103 -8.03 10.24 -17.44
N TYR A 104 -7.61 11.20 -18.25
CA TYR A 104 -8.51 12.21 -18.84
C TYR A 104 -9.19 11.75 -20.14
N GLY A 105 -9.02 10.50 -20.56
CA GLY A 105 -9.64 9.96 -21.78
C GLY A 105 -9.13 10.56 -23.08
N LEU A 106 -7.92 11.16 -23.07
CA LEU A 106 -7.33 11.82 -24.25
C LEU A 106 -6.64 10.82 -25.20
N ILE A 107 -6.33 9.62 -24.71
CA ILE A 107 -5.76 8.54 -25.52
C ILE A 107 -6.55 7.25 -25.30
N PRO A 108 -6.87 6.47 -26.35
CA PRO A 108 -7.59 5.20 -26.23
C PRO A 108 -6.69 4.03 -25.81
N GLU A 109 -5.36 4.17 -25.90
CA GLU A 109 -4.41 3.11 -25.65
C GLU A 109 -4.38 2.66 -24.19
N ALA A 110 -4.18 1.35 -23.97
CA ALA A 110 -3.97 0.80 -22.65
C ALA A 110 -2.56 1.14 -22.14
N VAL A 111 -2.49 1.79 -20.98
CA VAL A 111 -1.21 2.14 -20.33
C VAL A 111 -0.95 1.11 -19.23
N TYR A 112 0.10 0.30 -19.40
CA TYR A 112 0.48 -0.77 -18.47
C TYR A 112 1.52 -0.34 -17.43
N THR A 113 2.15 0.80 -17.64
CA THR A 113 3.17 1.36 -16.73
C THR A 113 2.70 2.71 -16.25
N THR A 114 2.62 2.88 -14.94
CA THR A 114 2.27 4.18 -14.35
C THR A 114 3.45 5.12 -14.45
N GLN A 115 3.28 6.19 -15.21
CA GLN A 115 4.30 7.18 -15.48
C GLN A 115 4.10 8.42 -14.60
N SER A 116 5.19 8.89 -14.01
CA SER A 116 5.18 10.04 -13.10
C SER A 116 6.38 10.95 -13.35
N MET A 117 6.21 12.24 -13.11
CA MET A 117 7.29 13.21 -13.10
C MET A 117 7.80 13.43 -11.68
N THR A 118 9.11 13.65 -11.53
CA THR A 118 9.77 13.85 -10.25
C THR A 118 10.92 14.87 -10.34
N LEU A 119 11.23 15.51 -9.22
CA LEU A 119 12.44 16.34 -9.07
C LEU A 119 13.71 15.51 -8.82
N LYS A 120 13.54 14.24 -8.47
CA LYS A 120 14.63 13.28 -8.19
C LYS A 120 15.14 12.66 -9.50
N HIS A 121 16.13 11.78 -9.37
CA HIS A 121 16.66 11.05 -10.52
C HIS A 121 15.60 10.15 -11.14
N THR A 122 15.64 9.99 -12.45
CA THR A 122 14.85 9.02 -13.21
C THR A 122 15.02 7.63 -12.61
N ARG A 123 13.90 6.93 -12.34
CA ARG A 123 13.91 5.63 -11.70
C ARG A 123 12.72 4.79 -12.14
N ARG A 124 12.91 3.47 -12.15
CA ARG A 124 11.86 2.47 -12.36
C ARG A 124 11.71 1.59 -11.13
N PHE A 125 10.48 1.20 -10.86
CA PHE A 125 10.13 0.24 -9.82
C PHE A 125 9.21 -0.82 -10.43
N ASP A 126 9.62 -2.07 -10.30
CA ASP A 126 8.78 -3.23 -10.57
C ASP A 126 8.27 -3.75 -9.25
N THR A 127 6.96 -3.73 -9.08
CA THR A 127 6.28 -4.16 -7.85
C THR A 127 5.25 -5.23 -8.17
N PRO A 128 4.81 -6.03 -7.19
CA PRO A 128 3.72 -7.00 -7.40
C PRO A 128 2.40 -6.38 -7.87
N VAL A 129 2.22 -5.06 -7.66
CA VAL A 129 1.02 -4.32 -8.03
C VAL A 129 1.09 -3.78 -9.46
N GLY A 130 2.30 -3.51 -9.97
CA GLY A 130 2.50 -2.95 -11.30
C GLY A 130 3.86 -2.30 -11.46
N ARG A 131 4.09 -1.78 -12.66
CA ARG A 131 5.32 -1.07 -13.02
C ARG A 131 5.14 0.42 -12.87
N PHE A 132 6.13 1.08 -12.27
CA PHE A 132 6.15 2.52 -12.05
C PHE A 132 7.42 3.12 -12.61
N GLU A 133 7.26 4.16 -13.41
CA GLU A 133 8.36 4.85 -14.07
C GLU A 133 8.34 6.33 -13.70
N TYR A 134 9.48 6.83 -13.22
CA TYR A 134 9.65 8.21 -12.79
C TYR A 134 10.67 8.89 -13.68
N GLN A 135 10.25 9.98 -14.32
CA GLN A 135 11.11 10.78 -15.15
C GLN A 135 11.45 12.10 -14.45
N ARG A 136 12.74 12.41 -14.44
CA ARG A 136 13.19 13.68 -13.87
C ARG A 136 12.74 14.83 -14.77
N VAL A 137 12.25 15.90 -14.13
CA VAL A 137 11.87 17.14 -14.77
C VAL A 137 12.62 18.32 -14.13
N ALA A 138 12.82 19.38 -14.89
CA ALA A 138 13.40 20.61 -14.37
C ALA A 138 12.51 21.23 -13.29
N ARG A 139 13.13 21.91 -12.31
CA ARG A 139 12.42 22.44 -11.14
C ARG A 139 11.38 23.48 -11.53
N GLU A 140 11.68 24.26 -12.56
CA GLU A 140 10.80 25.30 -13.09
C GLU A 140 9.57 24.73 -13.78
N ALA A 141 9.71 23.54 -14.39
CA ALA A 141 8.64 22.88 -15.10
C ALA A 141 7.78 21.98 -14.19
N PHE A 142 8.28 21.63 -13.00
CA PHE A 142 7.58 20.71 -12.09
C PHE A 142 6.20 21.19 -11.65
N PRO A 143 5.95 22.48 -11.33
CA PRO A 143 4.63 22.94 -10.90
C PRO A 143 3.66 23.19 -12.05
N ILE A 144 4.10 23.12 -13.32
CA ILE A 144 3.27 23.45 -14.47
C ILE A 144 2.31 22.30 -14.76
N GLY A 145 1.00 22.60 -14.81
CA GLY A 145 -0.03 21.62 -15.16
C GLY A 145 -0.41 20.65 -14.04
N ILE A 146 -0.03 20.92 -12.80
CA ILE A 146 -0.53 20.14 -11.65
C ILE A 146 -1.96 20.60 -11.36
N THR A 147 -2.90 19.67 -11.50
CA THR A 147 -4.30 19.85 -11.06
C THR A 147 -4.53 19.04 -9.79
N SER A 148 -5.19 19.63 -8.82
CA SER A 148 -5.61 18.99 -7.56
C SER A 148 -7.04 18.50 -7.65
#